data_da0da9e0b23e3b270316f89bd6ac7a74
#
_entry.id   da0da9e0b23e3b270316f89bd6ac7a74
#
_cell.length_a   1.000
_cell.length_b   1.000
_cell.length_c   1.000
_cell.angle_alpha   90.00
_cell.angle_beta   90.00
_cell.angle_gamma   90.00
#
_symmetry.space_group_name_H-M   'P 1'
#
loop_
_entity.id
_entity.type
_entity.pdbx_description
1 polymer ?
#
loop_
_entity_poly.entity_id
_entity_poly.type
_entity_poly.pdbx_seq_one_letter_code
_entity_poly.pdbx_strand_id
1 'polypeptide(L)' 'MHQASTFHTHELRFTPLSPPGQAVSVPCDAAGNVPLDELPDPLKNAYLGARALVGWDYAPPAIALAH' A
#
# COMPACT_ATOMS: atom_id res chain seq x y z
N MET A 1 24.18 -0.10 1.90
CA MET A 1 23.47 -0.37 1.98
C MET A 1 22.52 -0.86 1.69
N HIS A 2 22.09 -1.28 1.91
CA HIS A 2 21.20 -1.78 1.68
C HIS A 2 20.06 -1.71 1.91
N GLN A 3 19.90 -1.93 1.60
CA GLN A 3 18.76 -1.43 2.30
C GLN A 3 17.58 -2.29 2.10
N ALA A 4 16.78 -2.52 3.15
CA ALA A 4 15.64 -3.42 3.07
C ALA A 4 14.66 -2.99 2.00
N SER A 5 14.46 -1.69 1.84
CA SER A 5 13.49 -1.18 0.88
C SER A 5 13.82 -1.57 -0.55
N THR A 6 15.09 -1.87 -0.84
CA THR A 6 15.46 -2.30 -2.19
C THR A 6 14.93 -3.67 -2.54
N PHE A 7 14.46 -4.41 -1.55
CA PHE A 7 13.98 -5.76 -1.78
C PHE A 7 12.47 -5.88 -1.82
N HIS A 8 11.78 -4.76 -1.78
CA HIS A 8 10.32 -4.79 -1.86
C HIS A 8 9.93 -4.81 -3.33
N THR A 9 9.73 -6.03 -3.84
CA THR A 9 9.38 -6.24 -5.25
C THR A 9 7.89 -6.27 -5.48
N HIS A 10 7.10 -6.11 -4.43
CA HIS A 10 5.65 -6.14 -4.52
C HIS A 10 5.06 -4.85 -3.96
N GLU A 11 3.82 -4.58 -4.33
CA GLU A 11 3.09 -3.47 -3.76
C GLU A 11 1.71 -3.94 -3.35
N LEU A 12 1.23 -3.37 -2.26
CA LEU A 12 -0.12 -3.58 -1.80
C LEU A 12 -0.95 -2.43 -2.36
N ARG A 13 -1.96 -2.77 -3.15
CA ARG A 13 -2.71 -1.78 -3.92
C ARG A 13 -4.15 -1.73 -3.46
N PHE A 14 -4.59 -0.55 -3.07
CA PHE A 14 -5.97 -0.30 -2.67
C PHE A 14 -6.65 0.46 -3.79
N THR A 15 -7.76 -0.11 -4.30
CA THR A 15 -8.50 0.50 -5.39
C THR A 15 -9.75 1.16 -4.83
N PRO A 16 -10.02 2.42 -5.16
CA PRO A 16 -11.22 3.09 -4.66
C PRO A 16 -12.48 2.44 -5.25
N LEU A 17 -13.53 2.38 -4.44
CA LEU A 17 -14.78 1.76 -4.86
C LEU A 17 -15.59 2.64 -5.78
N SER A 18 -15.38 3.94 -5.72
CA SER A 18 -16.09 4.87 -6.59
C SER A 18 -15.23 6.11 -6.85
N PRO A 19 -15.39 6.71 -8.05
CA PRO A 19 -14.71 7.97 -8.32
C PRO A 19 -15.32 9.08 -7.46
N PRO A 20 -14.57 10.14 -7.15
CA PRO A 20 -13.22 10.44 -7.67
C PRO A 20 -12.09 9.93 -6.77
N GLY A 21 -12.31 8.87 -6.03
CA GLY A 21 -11.29 8.35 -5.12
C GLY A 21 -9.96 8.07 -5.81
N GLN A 22 -8.89 8.10 -5.04
CA GLN A 22 -7.54 7.86 -5.55
C GLN A 22 -7.02 6.53 -5.04
N ALA A 23 -6.38 5.77 -5.93
CA ALA A 23 -5.74 4.52 -5.55
C ALA A 23 -4.56 4.81 -4.61
N VAL A 24 -4.32 3.88 -3.69
CA VAL A 24 -3.17 3.94 -2.78
C VAL A 24 -2.34 2.69 -3.00
N SER A 25 -1.03 2.87 -3.20
CA SER A 25 -0.11 1.74 -3.36
C SER A 25 1.07 1.95 -2.42
N VAL A 26 1.43 0.89 -1.72
CA VAL A 26 2.58 0.94 -0.81
C VAL A 26 3.45 -0.29 -1.04
N PRO A 27 4.76 -0.19 -0.81
CA PRO A 27 5.63 -1.35 -0.96
C PRO A 27 5.29 -2.42 0.07
N CYS A 28 5.40 -3.68 -0.35
CA CYS A 28 5.19 -4.79 0.56
C CYS A 28 6.01 -5.99 0.09
N ASP A 29 6.06 -7.02 0.91
CA ASP A 29 6.66 -8.28 0.50
C ASP A 29 5.61 -9.16 -0.21
N ALA A 30 6.03 -10.36 -0.61
CA ALA A 30 5.14 -11.25 -1.33
C ALA A 30 3.95 -11.70 -0.50
N ALA A 31 4.04 -11.61 0.82
CA ALA A 31 2.94 -11.98 1.72
C ALA A 31 2.03 -10.80 2.04
N GLY A 32 2.37 -9.60 1.56
CA GLY A 32 1.55 -8.43 1.82
C GLY A 32 1.93 -7.65 3.06
N ASN A 33 3.07 -7.96 3.68
CA ASN A 33 3.54 -7.23 4.85
C ASN A 33 4.14 -5.90 4.42
N VAL A 34 3.69 -4.82 5.04
CA VAL A 34 4.11 -3.46 4.70
C VAL A 34 5.13 -2.97 5.73
N PRO A 35 6.29 -2.48 5.28
CA PRO A 35 7.33 -2.01 6.19
C PRO A 35 7.03 -0.60 6.68
N LEU A 36 6.14 -0.48 7.66
CA LEU A 36 5.66 0.82 8.12
C LEU A 36 6.78 1.75 8.54
N ASP A 37 7.84 1.21 9.15
CA ASP A 37 8.95 2.03 9.62
C ASP A 37 9.77 2.64 8.48
N GLU A 38 9.62 2.11 7.27
CA GLU A 38 10.36 2.58 6.11
C GLU A 38 9.57 3.54 5.25
N LEU A 39 8.29 3.75 5.55
CA LEU A 39 7.45 4.61 4.73
C LEU A 39 7.59 6.07 5.16
N PRO A 40 7.67 6.99 4.19
CA PRO A 40 7.51 8.41 4.51
C PRO A 40 6.14 8.66 5.15
N ASP A 41 6.06 9.67 6.00
CA ASP A 41 4.82 9.95 6.72
C ASP A 41 3.61 10.11 5.81
N PRO A 42 3.68 10.85 4.70
CA PRO A 42 2.51 10.98 3.83
C PRO A 42 2.01 9.64 3.31
N LEU A 43 2.93 8.76 2.92
CA LEU A 43 2.56 7.46 2.39
C LEU A 43 2.04 6.54 3.49
N LYS A 44 2.66 6.59 4.67
CA LYS A 44 2.19 5.82 5.81
C LYS A 44 0.76 6.22 6.18
N ASN A 45 0.50 7.53 6.23
CA ASN A 45 -0.83 8.02 6.55
C ASN A 45 -1.85 7.61 5.49
N ALA A 46 -1.49 7.67 4.22
CA ALA A 46 -2.38 7.23 3.15
C ALA A 46 -2.70 5.75 3.27
N TYR A 47 -1.70 4.94 3.59
CA TYR A 47 -1.89 3.51 3.76
C TYR A 47 -2.81 3.21 4.94
N LEU A 48 -2.56 3.82 6.09
CA LEU A 48 -3.37 3.58 7.28
C LEU A 48 -4.82 4.04 7.05
N GLY A 49 -5.00 5.16 6.36
CA GLY A 49 -6.33 5.63 6.01
C GLY A 49 -7.06 4.69 5.08
N ALA A 50 -6.39 4.23 4.02
CA ALA A 50 -7.00 3.31 3.08
C ALA A 50 -7.35 1.98 3.77
N ARG A 51 -6.47 1.49 4.62
CA ARG A 51 -6.70 0.26 5.35
C ARG A 51 -7.93 0.33 6.25
N ALA A 52 -8.12 1.48 6.88
CA ALA A 52 -9.25 1.69 7.76
C ALA A 52 -10.58 1.78 6.99
N LEU A 53 -10.51 2.11 5.70
CA LEU A 53 -11.70 2.35 4.88
C LEU A 53 -11.99 1.21 3.92
N VAL A 54 -11.32 0.06 4.08
CA VAL A 54 -11.62 -1.11 3.27
C VAL A 54 -13.06 -1.54 3.53
N GLY A 55 -13.80 -1.77 2.45
CA GLY A 55 -15.21 -2.09 2.53
C GLY A 55 -16.13 -0.89 2.51
N TRP A 56 -15.56 0.32 2.66
CA TRP A 56 -16.33 1.56 2.61
C TRP A 56 -15.93 2.37 1.39
N ASP A 57 -14.70 2.87 1.38
CA ASP A 57 -14.19 3.68 0.28
C ASP A 57 -13.24 2.91 -0.61
N TYR A 58 -12.71 1.79 -0.15
CA TYR A 58 -11.74 1.01 -0.87
C TYR A 58 -12.12 -0.46 -0.90
N ALA A 59 -11.80 -1.11 -2.01
CA ALA A 59 -11.88 -2.56 -2.11
C ALA A 59 -10.76 -3.18 -1.27
N PRO A 60 -10.88 -4.45 -0.87
CA PRO A 60 -9.77 -5.14 -0.22
C PRO A 60 -8.52 -5.05 -1.08
N PRO A 61 -7.34 -4.85 -0.48
CA PRO A 61 -6.13 -4.64 -1.26
C PRO A 61 -5.68 -5.90 -1.97
N ALA A 62 -4.96 -5.69 -3.07
CA ALA A 62 -4.34 -6.77 -3.84
C ALA A 62 -2.83 -6.59 -3.82
N ILE A 63 -2.12 -7.73 -3.84
CA ILE A 63 -0.67 -7.73 -3.94
C ILE A 63 -0.32 -7.83 -5.42
N ALA A 64 0.53 -6.92 -5.89
CA ALA A 64 0.96 -6.89 -7.28
C ALA A 64 2.47 -6.74 -7.33
N LEU A 65 3.05 -7.11 -8.47
CA LEU A 65 4.47 -6.86 -8.68
C LEU A 65 4.68 -5.38 -8.90
N ALA A 66 5.67 -4.84 -8.21
CA ALA A 66 6.05 -3.43 -8.37
C ALA A 66 7.02 -3.31 -9.54
N HIS A 67 7.01 -2.15 -10.19
CA HIS A 67 7.90 -1.90 -11.33
C HIS A 67 9.02 -0.95 -10.99
#